data_bd2cdc9b9aef907e63a0eae3901c8e4b
#
_entry.id   bd2cdc9b9aef907e63a0eae3901c8e4b
#
_cell.length_a   1.000
_cell.length_b   1.000
_cell.length_c   1.000
_cell.angle_alpha   90.00
_cell.angle_beta   90.00
_cell.angle_gamma   90.00
#
_symmetry.space_group_name_H-M   'P 1'
#
loop_
_entity.id
_entity.type
_entity.pdbx_description
1 polymer ?
#
loop_
_entity_poly.entity_id
_entity_poly.type
_entity_poly.pdbx_seq_one_letter_code
_entity_poly.pdbx_strand_id
1 'polypeptide(L)'
;MTLTLPRLLIVFTALLLSACTSQKSSPERHAKHAVYQLAREDFSPEMRTQIPDSIKAAIPFFDQFYQMGKADRAKGLTQQQAQQQEAYFRSPEFLSDMGKKGRFINQQYSVDNPQKQRQILLDAAVATYWDGYEGRP
;
A
#
# COMPACT_ATOMS: atom_id res chain seq x y z
N MET A 1 17.01 28.31 -44.70
CA MET A 1 16.68 26.89 -44.39
C MET A 1 17.18 26.50 -43.00
N THR A 2 16.79 27.21 -41.94
CA THR A 2 17.32 26.94 -40.59
C THR A 2 16.27 27.11 -39.48
N LEU A 3 15.01 26.79 -39.73
CA LEU A 3 13.90 27.03 -38.79
C LEU A 3 13.14 25.80 -38.32
N THR A 4 13.65 24.60 -38.54
CA THR A 4 12.93 23.37 -38.23
C THR A 4 13.40 22.63 -36.95
N LEU A 5 14.65 22.88 -36.51
CA LEU A 5 15.23 22.21 -35.36
C LEU A 5 14.55 22.57 -33.99
N PRO A 6 14.26 23.83 -33.66
CA PRO A 6 13.68 24.15 -32.37
C PRO A 6 12.22 23.70 -32.24
N ARG A 7 11.48 23.65 -33.33
CA ARG A 7 10.09 23.14 -33.32
C ARG A 7 9.99 21.64 -33.07
N LEU A 8 10.95 20.86 -33.58
CA LEU A 8 11.00 19.40 -33.35
C LEU A 8 11.34 19.07 -31.89
N LEU A 9 12.24 19.87 -31.28
CA LEU A 9 12.63 19.68 -29.88
C LEU A 9 11.48 19.98 -28.91
N ILE A 10 10.66 21.00 -29.19
CA ILE A 10 9.49 21.37 -28.37
C ILE A 10 8.40 20.28 -28.44
N VAL A 11 8.18 19.69 -29.61
CA VAL A 11 7.21 18.60 -29.77
C VAL A 11 7.66 17.33 -29.05
N PHE A 12 8.96 17.04 -29.03
CA PHE A 12 9.51 15.88 -28.33
C PHE A 12 9.45 16.01 -26.81
N THR A 13 9.68 17.22 -26.26
CA THR A 13 9.53 17.49 -24.83
C THR A 13 8.07 17.46 -24.36
N ALA A 14 7.12 17.89 -25.20
CA ALA A 14 5.70 17.82 -24.89
C ALA A 14 5.16 16.36 -24.82
N LEU A 15 5.70 15.45 -25.63
CA LEU A 15 5.35 14.03 -25.61
C LEU A 15 5.84 13.29 -24.34
N LEU A 16 6.91 13.77 -23.71
CA LEU A 16 7.42 13.16 -22.46
C LEU A 16 6.60 13.55 -21.22
N LEU A 17 5.84 14.64 -21.27
CA LEU A 17 5.00 15.10 -20.17
C LEU A 17 3.62 14.41 -20.10
N SER A 18 3.20 13.78 -21.20
CA SER A 18 1.91 13.06 -21.24
C SER A 18 1.96 11.63 -20.69
N ALA A 19 3.10 11.14 -20.23
CA ALA A 19 3.26 9.83 -19.59
C ALA A 19 2.87 9.81 -18.09
N CYS A 20 2.26 10.87 -17.56
CA CYS A 20 1.59 10.82 -16.26
C CYS A 20 0.24 10.08 -16.40
N THR A 21 0.29 8.81 -16.78
CA THR A 21 -0.82 7.91 -16.61
C THR A 21 -1.15 7.84 -15.11
N SER A 22 -2.41 7.84 -14.78
CA SER A 22 -2.98 7.71 -13.44
C SER A 22 -2.47 6.44 -12.74
N GLN A 23 -1.23 6.48 -12.28
CA GLN A 23 -0.66 5.39 -11.51
C GLN A 23 -1.38 5.36 -10.17
N LYS A 24 -2.01 4.24 -9.86
CA LYS A 24 -2.67 4.05 -8.57
C LYS A 24 -1.66 4.26 -7.46
N SER A 25 -2.08 4.93 -6.40
CA SER A 25 -1.23 5.16 -5.23
C SER A 25 -0.79 3.84 -4.59
N SER A 26 0.34 3.85 -3.88
CA SER A 26 0.83 2.68 -3.16
C SER A 26 -0.23 2.07 -2.24
N PRO A 27 -0.95 2.83 -1.39
CA PRO A 27 -2.04 2.30 -0.57
C PRO A 27 -3.13 1.59 -1.39
N GLU A 28 -3.52 2.12 -2.55
CA GLU A 28 -4.52 1.47 -3.41
C GLU A 28 -4.02 0.16 -4.01
N ARG A 29 -2.76 0.12 -4.45
CA ARG A 29 -2.17 -1.10 -5.03
C ARG A 29 -2.09 -2.20 -3.98
N HIS A 30 -1.60 -1.88 -2.79
CA HIS A 30 -1.46 -2.84 -1.70
C HIS A 30 -2.81 -3.26 -1.12
N ALA A 31 -3.77 -2.36 -0.99
CA ALA A 31 -5.15 -2.71 -0.60
C ALA A 31 -5.77 -3.70 -1.59
N LYS A 32 -5.66 -3.41 -2.88
CA LYS A 32 -6.16 -4.30 -3.93
C LYS A 32 -5.50 -5.68 -3.85
N HIS A 33 -4.17 -5.72 -3.76
CA HIS A 33 -3.41 -6.97 -3.71
C HIS A 33 -3.79 -7.81 -2.48
N ALA A 34 -3.82 -7.20 -1.30
CA ALA A 34 -4.18 -7.87 -0.06
C ALA A 34 -5.60 -8.43 -0.09
N VAL A 35 -6.58 -7.64 -0.55
CA VAL A 35 -7.98 -8.10 -0.64
C VAL A 35 -8.13 -9.27 -1.60
N TYR A 36 -7.45 -9.25 -2.75
CA TYR A 36 -7.48 -10.40 -3.67
C TYR A 36 -6.80 -11.64 -3.08
N GLN A 37 -5.73 -11.49 -2.32
CA GLN A 37 -5.11 -12.62 -1.62
C GLN A 37 -6.05 -13.19 -0.54
N LEU A 38 -6.67 -12.32 0.26
CA LEU A 38 -7.65 -12.73 1.27
C LEU A 38 -8.84 -13.47 0.64
N ALA A 39 -9.35 -12.96 -0.48
CA ALA A 39 -10.45 -13.60 -1.21
C ALA A 39 -10.10 -14.97 -1.80
N ARG A 40 -8.82 -15.27 -2.02
CA ARG A 40 -8.37 -16.62 -2.44
C ARG A 40 -8.34 -17.60 -1.28
N GLU A 41 -8.08 -17.10 -0.07
CA GLU A 41 -8.08 -17.92 1.15
C GLU A 41 -9.48 -18.13 1.72
N ASP A 42 -10.44 -17.30 1.33
CA ASP A 42 -11.83 -17.41 1.74
C ASP A 42 -12.67 -17.96 0.57
N PHE A 43 -13.25 -19.15 0.78
CA PHE A 43 -14.09 -19.80 -0.21
C PHE A 43 -15.55 -19.30 -0.20
N SER A 44 -15.89 -18.31 0.63
CA SER A 44 -17.27 -17.80 0.68
C SER A 44 -17.65 -17.06 -0.61
N PRO A 45 -18.80 -17.38 -1.22
CA PRO A 45 -19.26 -16.68 -2.43
C PRO A 45 -19.48 -15.17 -2.21
N GLU A 46 -19.82 -14.77 -0.99
CA GLU A 46 -20.09 -13.39 -0.60
C GLU A 46 -18.85 -12.51 -0.70
N MET A 47 -17.68 -13.06 -0.37
CA MET A 47 -16.42 -12.32 -0.45
C MET A 47 -16.11 -11.84 -1.86
N ARG A 48 -16.44 -12.62 -2.88
CA ARG A 48 -16.20 -12.26 -4.29
C ARG A 48 -17.04 -11.09 -4.76
N THR A 49 -18.26 -10.95 -4.25
CA THR A 49 -19.16 -9.83 -4.62
C THR A 49 -18.79 -8.54 -3.93
N GLN A 50 -18.09 -8.61 -2.78
CA GLN A 50 -17.72 -7.47 -1.95
C GLN A 50 -16.28 -6.98 -2.18
N ILE A 51 -15.53 -7.57 -3.12
CA ILE A 51 -14.14 -7.18 -3.39
C ILE A 51 -13.96 -5.68 -3.61
N PRO A 52 -14.76 -4.99 -4.46
CA PRO A 52 -14.57 -3.56 -4.69
C PRO A 52 -14.73 -2.71 -3.42
N ASP A 53 -15.73 -3.02 -2.61
CA ASP A 53 -16.00 -2.29 -1.36
C ASP A 53 -14.95 -2.60 -0.29
N SER A 54 -14.49 -3.85 -0.22
CA SER A 54 -13.40 -4.27 0.65
C SER A 54 -12.09 -3.55 0.30
N ILE A 55 -11.78 -3.37 -0.98
CA ILE A 55 -10.61 -2.60 -1.41
C ILE A 55 -10.72 -1.15 -0.93
N LYS A 56 -11.87 -0.48 -1.16
CA LYS A 56 -12.10 0.89 -0.69
C LYS A 56 -11.95 1.01 0.83
N ALA A 57 -12.50 0.07 1.58
CA ALA A 57 -12.42 0.05 3.04
C ALA A 57 -10.98 -0.17 3.55
N ALA A 58 -10.14 -0.89 2.80
CA ALA A 58 -8.77 -1.20 3.17
C ALA A 58 -7.79 -0.05 2.88
N ILE A 59 -8.05 0.84 1.92
CA ILE A 59 -7.15 1.92 1.52
C ILE A 59 -6.69 2.77 2.72
N PRO A 60 -7.57 3.28 3.62
CA PRO A 60 -7.16 4.11 4.75
C PRO A 60 -6.22 3.38 5.72
N PHE A 61 -6.36 2.06 5.88
CA PHE A 61 -5.47 1.25 6.68
C PHE A 61 -4.05 1.27 6.10
N PHE A 62 -3.89 1.00 4.80
CA PHE A 62 -2.58 1.02 4.15
C PHE A 62 -2.00 2.42 4.05
N ASP A 63 -2.83 3.45 3.85
CA ASP A 63 -2.37 4.84 3.81
C ASP A 63 -1.67 5.25 5.12
N GLN A 64 -2.12 4.77 6.28
CA GLN A 64 -1.43 5.03 7.55
C GLN A 64 0.02 4.57 7.51
N PHE A 65 0.32 3.39 6.97
CA PHE A 65 1.68 2.88 6.85
C PHE A 65 2.49 3.66 5.82
N TYR A 66 1.88 4.06 4.73
CA TYR A 66 2.51 4.93 3.73
C TYR A 66 2.94 6.27 4.35
N GLN A 67 2.06 6.91 5.09
CA GLN A 67 2.35 8.19 5.76
C GLN A 67 3.40 8.02 6.86
N MET A 68 3.41 6.91 7.60
CA MET A 68 4.47 6.60 8.55
C MET A 68 5.83 6.50 7.86
N GLY A 69 5.92 5.77 6.75
CA GLY A 69 7.16 5.67 5.97
C GLY A 69 7.66 7.03 5.48
N LYS A 70 6.77 7.85 4.93
CA LYS A 70 7.10 9.23 4.52
C LYS A 70 7.61 10.08 5.69
N ALA A 71 6.93 10.00 6.84
CA ALA A 71 7.31 10.77 8.03
C ALA A 71 8.68 10.34 8.57
N ASP A 72 8.96 9.04 8.58
CA ASP A 72 10.24 8.51 9.04
C ASP A 72 11.39 8.93 8.10
N ARG A 73 11.16 8.91 6.81
CA ARG A 73 12.12 9.45 5.85
C ARG A 73 12.35 10.95 6.04
N ALA A 74 11.29 11.72 6.25
CA ALA A 74 11.38 13.16 6.49
C ALA A 74 12.12 13.51 7.79
N LYS A 75 12.01 12.66 8.81
CA LYS A 75 12.79 12.78 10.05
C LYS A 75 14.26 12.37 9.90
N GLY A 76 14.65 11.85 8.75
CA GLY A 76 16.02 11.42 8.48
C GLY A 76 16.38 10.04 9.06
N LEU A 77 15.40 9.17 9.34
CA LEU A 77 15.70 7.81 9.75
C LEU A 77 16.55 7.12 8.69
N THR A 78 17.59 6.43 9.14
CA THR A 78 18.40 5.58 8.28
C THR A 78 17.65 4.32 7.86
N GLN A 79 18.11 3.67 6.81
CA GLN A 79 17.51 2.40 6.37
C GLN A 79 17.50 1.35 7.50
N GLN A 80 18.57 1.30 8.31
CA GLN A 80 18.65 0.39 9.45
C GLN A 80 17.58 0.70 10.50
N GLN A 81 17.32 1.98 10.78
CA GLN A 81 16.25 2.39 11.70
C GLN A 81 14.86 2.06 11.13
N ALA A 82 14.66 2.24 9.82
CA ALA A 82 13.43 1.83 9.14
C ALA A 82 13.19 0.31 9.21
N GLN A 83 14.26 -0.50 9.12
CA GLN A 83 14.19 -1.95 9.36
C GLN A 83 13.80 -2.31 10.80
N GLN A 84 14.24 -1.54 11.79
CA GLN A 84 13.80 -1.71 13.18
C GLN A 84 12.31 -1.38 13.32
N GLN A 85 11.82 -0.37 12.60
CA GLN A 85 10.40 -0.03 12.57
C GLN A 85 9.58 -1.17 11.91
N GLU A 86 10.07 -1.77 10.84
CA GLU A 86 9.45 -2.97 10.26
C GLU A 86 9.37 -4.12 11.28
N ALA A 87 10.47 -4.40 12.00
CA ALA A 87 10.50 -5.43 13.03
C ALA A 87 9.47 -5.16 14.14
N TYR A 88 9.28 -3.90 14.52
CA TYR A 88 8.23 -3.49 15.47
C TYR A 88 6.82 -3.79 14.93
N PHE A 89 6.51 -3.51 13.65
CA PHE A 89 5.22 -3.84 13.06
C PHE A 89 4.91 -5.34 13.11
N ARG A 90 5.94 -6.18 13.10
CA ARG A 90 5.80 -7.64 13.18
C ARG A 90 5.77 -8.15 14.63
N SER A 91 5.92 -7.27 15.62
CA SER A 91 5.95 -7.67 17.02
C SER A 91 4.56 -8.02 17.54
N PRO A 92 4.46 -8.94 18.53
CA PRO A 92 3.20 -9.27 19.18
C PRO A 92 2.53 -8.07 19.86
N GLU A 93 3.33 -7.14 20.38
CA GLU A 93 2.84 -5.92 21.04
C GLU A 93 2.08 -5.03 20.05
N PHE A 94 2.68 -4.76 18.89
CA PHE A 94 2.05 -3.96 17.85
C PHE A 94 0.74 -4.61 17.37
N LEU A 95 0.77 -5.92 17.12
CA LEU A 95 -0.39 -6.68 16.67
C LEU A 95 -1.52 -6.69 17.71
N SER A 96 -1.17 -6.80 19.00
CA SER A 96 -2.13 -6.71 20.10
C SER A 96 -2.75 -5.32 20.21
N ASP A 97 -1.94 -4.27 20.08
CA ASP A 97 -2.41 -2.88 20.17
C ASP A 97 -3.31 -2.51 19.00
N MET A 98 -2.98 -2.96 17.80
CA MET A 98 -3.82 -2.83 16.62
C MET A 98 -5.17 -3.51 16.79
N GLY A 99 -5.20 -4.72 17.35
CA GLY A 99 -6.44 -5.46 17.63
C GLY A 99 -7.33 -4.74 18.65
N LYS A 100 -6.76 -4.17 19.69
CA LYS A 100 -7.50 -3.40 20.71
C LYS A 100 -8.10 -2.10 20.18
N LYS A 101 -7.43 -1.44 19.25
CA LYS A 101 -7.89 -0.17 18.66
C LYS A 101 -8.90 -0.35 17.54
N GLY A 102 -9.34 -1.59 17.25
CA GLY A 102 -10.31 -1.88 16.19
C GLY A 102 -9.86 -1.44 14.80
N ARG A 103 -8.58 -1.20 14.60
CA ARG A 103 -7.99 -0.64 13.37
C ARG A 103 -7.66 -1.69 12.32
N PHE A 104 -7.68 -2.97 12.68
CA PHE A 104 -7.77 -4.01 11.67
C PHE A 104 -9.18 -3.94 11.09
N ILE A 105 -9.23 -3.79 9.80
CA ILE A 105 -10.45 -3.78 8.98
C ILE A 105 -11.54 -4.55 9.72
N ASN A 106 -12.55 -3.81 10.20
CA ASN A 106 -13.62 -4.30 11.08
C ASN A 106 -14.58 -5.21 10.27
N GLN A 107 -14.02 -6.22 9.63
CA GLN A 107 -14.78 -7.26 8.96
C GLN A 107 -14.46 -8.58 9.67
N GLN A 108 -15.48 -9.13 10.30
CA GLN A 108 -15.50 -10.51 10.70
C GLN A 108 -15.43 -11.36 9.43
N TYR A 109 -14.20 -11.58 8.95
CA TYR A 109 -13.99 -12.66 7.99
C TYR A 109 -14.21 -13.97 8.73
N SER A 110 -15.01 -14.84 8.15
CA SER A 110 -15.17 -16.20 8.65
C SER A 110 -13.80 -16.89 8.61
N VAL A 111 -13.33 -17.33 9.76
CA VAL A 111 -11.91 -17.42 10.02
C VAL A 111 -11.47 -18.87 9.92
N ASP A 112 -11.26 -19.35 8.70
CA ASP A 112 -10.63 -20.66 8.51
C ASP A 112 -9.12 -20.62 8.83
N ASN A 113 -8.44 -19.48 8.60
CA ASN A 113 -7.04 -19.28 8.95
C ASN A 113 -6.68 -17.83 9.35
N PRO A 114 -6.94 -17.43 10.61
CA PRO A 114 -6.70 -16.05 11.07
C PRO A 114 -5.23 -15.64 11.05
N GLN A 115 -4.32 -16.58 11.20
CA GLN A 115 -2.88 -16.29 11.18
C GLN A 115 -2.42 -15.90 9.77
N LYS A 116 -2.85 -16.64 8.75
CA LYS A 116 -2.51 -16.38 7.37
C LYS A 116 -3.09 -15.06 6.88
N GLN A 117 -4.35 -14.76 7.22
CA GLN A 117 -4.99 -13.48 6.91
C GLN A 117 -4.23 -12.31 7.52
N ARG A 118 -3.84 -12.44 8.78
CA ARG A 118 -3.04 -11.42 9.48
C ARG A 118 -1.69 -11.22 8.81
N GLN A 119 -1.03 -12.28 8.40
CA GLN A 119 0.24 -12.23 7.68
C GLN A 119 0.10 -11.50 6.34
N ILE A 120 -0.93 -11.81 5.54
CA ILE A 120 -1.19 -11.13 4.26
C ILE A 120 -1.34 -9.61 4.46
N LEU A 121 -2.14 -9.21 5.45
CA LEU A 121 -2.35 -7.78 5.76
C LEU A 121 -1.06 -7.11 6.24
N LEU A 122 -0.30 -7.78 7.09
CA LEU A 122 0.94 -7.24 7.64
C LEU A 122 2.02 -7.10 6.57
N ASP A 123 2.18 -8.10 5.70
CA ASP A 123 3.16 -8.05 4.62
C ASP A 123 2.84 -6.92 3.63
N ALA A 124 1.57 -6.74 3.30
CA ALA A 124 1.14 -5.62 2.46
C ALA A 124 1.32 -4.25 3.15
N ALA A 125 1.06 -4.17 4.46
CA ALA A 125 1.27 -2.95 5.25
C ALA A 125 2.75 -2.56 5.32
N VAL A 126 3.63 -3.53 5.55
CA VAL A 126 5.09 -3.32 5.55
C VAL A 126 5.57 -2.86 4.18
N ALA A 127 5.11 -3.48 3.10
CA ALA A 127 5.45 -3.05 1.74
C ALA A 127 4.99 -1.62 1.47
N THR A 128 3.80 -1.24 1.96
CA THR A 128 3.28 0.12 1.85
C THR A 128 4.11 1.13 2.65
N TYR A 129 4.58 0.76 3.85
CA TYR A 129 5.50 1.58 4.65
C TYR A 129 6.80 1.85 3.88
N TRP A 130 7.40 0.82 3.28
CA TRP A 130 8.62 0.98 2.49
C TRP A 130 8.41 1.84 1.25
N ASP A 131 7.27 1.73 0.58
CA ASP A 131 6.94 2.63 -0.53
C ASP A 131 6.91 4.09 -0.07
N GLY A 132 6.30 4.36 1.08
CA GLY A 132 6.29 5.70 1.68
C GLY A 132 7.69 6.18 2.06
N TYR A 133 8.50 5.32 2.69
CA TYR A 133 9.86 5.63 3.08
C TYR A 133 10.78 5.92 1.87
N GLU A 134 10.62 5.17 0.79
CA GLU A 134 11.41 5.34 -0.44
C GLU A 134 10.83 6.37 -1.41
N GLY A 135 9.64 6.93 -1.12
CA GLY A 135 8.97 7.92 -1.94
C GLY A 135 8.36 7.35 -3.23
N ARG A 136 8.03 6.06 -3.25
CA ARG A 136 7.33 5.43 -4.37
C ARG A 136 5.83 5.72 -4.29
N PRO A 137 5.18 6.12 -5.39
CA PRO A 137 3.74 6.42 -5.43
C PRO A 137 2.86 5.19 -5.22
#